data_946f3f3338e59d7173221e4a15d133a8
#
_entry.id   946f3f3338e59d7173221e4a15d133a8
#
_cell.length_a   1.000
_cell.length_b   1.000
_cell.length_c   1.000
_cell.angle_alpha   90.00
_cell.angle_beta   90.00
_cell.angle_gamma   90.00
#
_symmetry.space_group_name_H-M   'P 1'
#
loop_
_entity.id
_entity.type
_entity.pdbx_description
1 polymer ?
#
loop_
_entity_poly.entity_id
_entity_poly.type
_entity_poly.pdbx_seq_one_letter_code
_entity_poly.pdbx_strand_id
1 'polypeptide(L)'
;MGEVRERSFELYPPRTRAGLDPGLPGEFAARLARLRKAHRELSGRRDAGSLGVIDLAPIKERMGPRWDIVRPIVWANVEACLARGLEDVELYVAADEVTVWVLALARERRELERRLALIAADIGERLLGVAPGGAGPVARTLPFDYETELATLAGMLGLRERVRRAQRQLAEAEAARLREHATELVALYRPVLALRVPLIVGFRAFARLATASGALVVPWTLCPDPATGAFDAELDRWLLAQAMTHLVPGRPKAELPVLAVPVHRSTLATPGFRGPWLNLLTELPAVMIPRLILELVDRTPQRPPADLRGMLASVEGRVAFVIVRVPPDPSAIAPLAGSGARAASIDASTLDPADPGTVVRLAELAAACRAAGLRSLLVPVANAVLAEEARAAGIDYIAGDACLPPLRAPGPPMDLRKAARAT
;
A
#
# COMPACT_ATOMS: atom_id res chain seq x y z
N MET A 1 -16.75 30.50 -19.09
CA MET A 1 -17.13 29.39 -20.00
C MET A 1 -15.91 29.10 -20.83
N GLY A 2 -15.10 28.14 -20.44
CA GLY A 2 -13.90 27.69 -21.14
C GLY A 2 -14.19 26.33 -21.76
N GLU A 3 -14.09 26.26 -23.06
CA GLU A 3 -14.25 25.03 -23.84
C GLU A 3 -13.24 23.99 -23.40
N VAL A 4 -13.74 22.88 -22.87
CA VAL A 4 -12.98 21.65 -22.71
C VAL A 4 -12.76 21.08 -24.11
N ARG A 5 -11.56 21.28 -24.66
CA ARG A 5 -11.13 20.60 -25.88
C ARG A 5 -11.14 19.09 -25.64
N GLU A 6 -12.14 18.41 -26.19
CA GLU A 6 -12.10 16.97 -26.42
C GLU A 6 -10.87 16.67 -27.29
N ARG A 7 -9.81 16.15 -26.69
CA ARG A 7 -8.73 15.53 -27.44
C ARG A 7 -9.26 14.22 -28.01
N SER A 8 -9.50 14.21 -29.31
CA SER A 8 -9.81 13.02 -30.09
C SER A 8 -8.69 12.00 -29.85
N PHE A 9 -9.03 10.88 -29.26
CA PHE A 9 -8.13 9.73 -29.19
C PHE A 9 -7.93 9.21 -30.59
N GLU A 10 -6.77 9.45 -31.20
CA GLU A 10 -6.38 8.77 -32.43
C GLU A 10 -6.24 7.28 -32.13
N LEU A 11 -7.25 6.51 -32.52
CA LEU A 11 -7.23 5.06 -32.53
C LEU A 11 -6.24 4.60 -33.59
N TYR A 12 -5.03 4.25 -33.18
CA TYR A 12 -4.08 3.54 -34.03
C TYR A 12 -4.68 2.17 -34.41
N PRO A 13 -4.72 1.80 -35.68
CA PRO A 13 -5.20 0.48 -36.08
C PRO A 13 -4.33 -0.61 -35.45
N PRO A 14 -4.93 -1.73 -35.01
CA PRO A 14 -4.19 -2.81 -34.36
C PRO A 14 -3.19 -3.40 -35.35
N ARG A 15 -1.92 -3.11 -35.20
CA ARG A 15 -0.86 -3.90 -35.81
C ARG A 15 -0.75 -5.22 -35.05
N THR A 16 -1.25 -6.26 -35.67
CA THR A 16 -1.09 -7.69 -35.36
C THR A 16 -1.05 -8.09 -33.88
N ARG A 17 -2.04 -8.82 -33.44
CA ARG A 17 -2.29 -9.52 -32.17
C ARG A 17 -1.12 -10.40 -31.62
N ALA A 18 0.12 -10.11 -31.91
CA ALA A 18 1.24 -11.03 -31.72
C ALA A 18 1.95 -10.91 -30.36
N GLY A 19 1.55 -10.00 -29.48
CA GLY A 19 2.35 -9.66 -28.30
C GLY A 19 1.86 -10.21 -26.96
N LEU A 20 0.57 -10.10 -26.66
CA LEU A 20 0.07 -10.33 -25.28
C LEU A 20 -0.73 -11.61 -25.10
N ASP A 21 -1.38 -12.08 -26.15
CA ASP A 21 -1.91 -13.43 -26.12
C ASP A 21 -0.69 -14.38 -26.10
N PRO A 22 -0.59 -15.31 -25.13
CA PRO A 22 0.45 -16.34 -25.20
C PRO A 22 0.27 -17.21 -26.43
N GLY A 23 -0.04 -16.60 -27.58
CA GLY A 23 -0.20 -17.08 -28.93
C GLY A 23 0.13 -18.55 -29.08
N LEU A 24 -0.22 -19.21 -30.05
CA LEU A 24 0.08 -20.62 -30.27
C LEU A 24 1.43 -20.99 -29.60
N PRO A 25 1.53 -22.05 -28.82
CA PRO A 25 2.76 -22.44 -28.08
C PRO A 25 4.06 -22.34 -28.90
N GLY A 26 3.95 -22.42 -30.22
CA GLY A 26 5.06 -22.26 -31.14
C GLY A 26 5.63 -20.85 -31.28
N GLU A 27 4.83 -19.81 -31.17
CA GLU A 27 5.32 -18.43 -31.30
C GLU A 27 6.11 -17.99 -30.05
N PHE A 28 5.63 -18.32 -28.86
CA PHE A 28 6.38 -18.11 -27.62
C PHE A 28 7.72 -18.84 -27.64
N ALA A 29 7.73 -20.11 -28.07
CA ALA A 29 8.95 -20.91 -28.18
C ALA A 29 9.95 -20.29 -29.17
N ALA A 30 9.48 -19.80 -30.32
CA ALA A 30 10.34 -19.16 -31.31
C ALA A 30 10.94 -17.83 -30.78
N ARG A 31 10.15 -17.00 -30.08
CA ARG A 31 10.65 -15.76 -29.45
C ARG A 31 11.64 -16.07 -28.33
N LEU A 32 11.34 -17.05 -27.49
CA LEU A 32 12.24 -17.51 -26.45
C LEU A 32 13.57 -18.02 -27.01
N ALA A 33 13.56 -18.74 -28.13
CA ALA A 33 14.77 -19.20 -28.81
C ALA A 33 15.63 -18.04 -29.34
N ARG A 34 14.99 -16.96 -29.88
CA ARG A 34 15.69 -15.75 -30.30
C ARG A 34 16.33 -15.03 -29.11
N LEU A 35 15.59 -14.86 -28.02
CA LEU A 35 16.09 -14.25 -26.79
C LEU A 35 17.30 -15.01 -26.23
N ARG A 36 17.24 -16.37 -26.19
CA ARG A 36 18.36 -17.22 -25.78
C ARG A 36 19.59 -17.06 -26.66
N LYS A 37 19.39 -16.96 -27.97
CA LYS A 37 20.49 -16.74 -28.92
C LYS A 37 21.15 -15.38 -28.66
N ALA A 38 20.35 -14.31 -28.57
CA ALA A 38 20.87 -12.98 -28.29
C ALA A 38 21.56 -12.87 -26.92
N HIS A 39 21.02 -13.53 -25.88
CA HIS A 39 21.66 -13.61 -24.58
C HIS A 39 23.05 -14.27 -24.65
N ARG A 40 23.18 -15.40 -25.34
CA ARG A 40 24.48 -16.08 -25.54
C ARG A 40 25.50 -15.22 -26.29
N GLU A 41 25.07 -14.44 -27.25
CA GLU A 41 25.93 -13.51 -28.01
C GLU A 41 26.41 -12.34 -27.15
N LEU A 42 25.64 -11.96 -26.13
CA LEU A 42 25.96 -10.90 -25.19
C LEU A 42 26.76 -11.40 -23.95
N SER A 43 26.79 -12.69 -23.68
CA SER A 43 27.28 -13.32 -22.45
C SER A 43 28.80 -13.24 -22.19
N GLY A 44 29.55 -12.47 -22.97
CA GLY A 44 30.87 -12.01 -22.55
C GLY A 44 30.89 -10.90 -21.50
N ARG A 45 29.71 -10.37 -21.10
CA ARG A 45 29.52 -9.30 -20.11
C ARG A 45 28.46 -9.79 -19.10
N ARG A 46 28.94 -10.26 -17.97
CA ARG A 46 28.14 -10.86 -16.89
C ARG A 46 27.11 -9.87 -16.37
N ASP A 47 25.83 -10.25 -16.46
CA ASP A 47 24.82 -9.76 -15.55
C ASP A 47 23.78 -10.83 -15.30
N ALA A 48 23.49 -11.04 -14.01
CA ALA A 48 22.35 -11.82 -13.58
C ALA A 48 21.09 -11.16 -14.16
N GLY A 49 20.43 -11.80 -15.10
CA GLY A 49 19.22 -11.29 -15.72
C GLY A 49 18.15 -10.94 -14.68
N SER A 50 17.32 -10.00 -14.99
CA SER A 50 16.17 -9.66 -14.18
C SER A 50 14.90 -9.79 -15.01
N LEU A 51 13.84 -10.30 -14.39
CA LEU A 51 12.52 -10.30 -14.98
C LEU A 51 11.82 -8.97 -14.63
N GLY A 52 11.37 -8.24 -15.64
CA GLY A 52 10.52 -7.09 -15.47
C GLY A 52 9.07 -7.49 -15.17
N VAL A 53 8.42 -6.73 -14.32
CA VAL A 53 6.98 -6.84 -14.03
C VAL A 53 6.37 -5.45 -14.13
N ILE A 54 5.35 -5.29 -14.96
CA ILE A 54 4.53 -4.08 -15.02
C ILE A 54 3.13 -4.44 -14.51
N ASP A 55 2.70 -3.77 -13.44
CA ASP A 55 1.40 -3.97 -12.81
C ASP A 55 0.44 -2.85 -13.26
N LEU A 56 -0.65 -3.25 -13.89
CA LEU A 56 -1.71 -2.38 -14.39
C LEU A 56 -2.89 -2.27 -13.41
N ALA A 57 -2.82 -2.89 -12.22
CA ALA A 57 -3.88 -2.82 -11.23
C ALA A 57 -4.31 -1.38 -10.90
N PRO A 58 -3.41 -0.37 -10.79
CA PRO A 58 -3.81 1.01 -10.60
C PRO A 58 -4.69 1.57 -11.73
N ILE A 59 -4.47 1.13 -12.98
CA ILE A 59 -5.34 1.50 -14.11
C ILE A 59 -6.70 0.84 -13.96
N LYS A 60 -6.74 -0.46 -13.66
CA LYS A 60 -7.98 -1.20 -13.42
C LYS A 60 -8.81 -0.55 -12.32
N GLU A 61 -8.17 -0.22 -11.18
CA GLU A 61 -8.83 0.46 -10.07
C GLU A 61 -9.45 1.80 -10.50
N ARG A 62 -8.73 2.59 -11.30
CA ARG A 62 -9.23 3.89 -11.76
C ARG A 62 -10.37 3.76 -12.78
N MET A 63 -10.36 2.72 -13.61
CA MET A 63 -11.44 2.44 -14.57
C MET A 63 -12.68 1.84 -13.89
N GLY A 64 -12.51 1.20 -12.72
CA GLY A 64 -13.58 0.61 -11.93
C GLY A 64 -14.46 -0.35 -12.74
N PRO A 65 -15.81 -0.23 -12.67
CA PRO A 65 -16.75 -1.10 -13.38
C PRO A 65 -16.62 -1.08 -14.92
N ARG A 66 -15.93 -0.07 -15.48
CA ARG A 66 -15.71 0.03 -16.92
C ARG A 66 -14.54 -0.84 -17.40
N TRP A 67 -13.78 -1.45 -16.49
CA TRP A 67 -12.59 -2.23 -16.84
C TRP A 67 -12.83 -3.26 -17.94
N ASP A 68 -13.86 -4.08 -17.82
CA ASP A 68 -14.13 -5.15 -18.79
C ASP A 68 -14.41 -4.61 -20.20
N ILE A 69 -15.00 -3.43 -20.31
CA ILE A 69 -15.28 -2.75 -21.58
C ILE A 69 -14.00 -2.15 -22.17
N VAL A 70 -13.19 -1.48 -21.37
CA VAL A 70 -12.01 -0.73 -21.83
C VAL A 70 -10.75 -1.59 -21.89
N ARG A 71 -10.73 -2.76 -21.26
CA ARG A 71 -9.58 -3.67 -21.20
C ARG A 71 -8.91 -3.93 -22.56
N PRO A 72 -9.63 -4.21 -23.66
CA PRO A 72 -8.97 -4.40 -24.96
C PRO A 72 -8.20 -3.17 -25.43
N ILE A 73 -8.72 -1.97 -25.17
CA ILE A 73 -8.08 -0.69 -25.53
C ILE A 73 -6.85 -0.45 -24.66
N VAL A 74 -6.97 -0.73 -23.36
CA VAL A 74 -5.84 -0.65 -22.41
C VAL A 74 -4.71 -1.54 -22.89
N TRP A 75 -5.00 -2.81 -23.20
CA TRP A 75 -4.00 -3.75 -23.66
C TRP A 75 -3.36 -3.35 -24.99
N ALA A 76 -4.10 -2.84 -25.97
CA ALA A 76 -3.55 -2.33 -27.22
C ALA A 76 -2.55 -1.17 -26.99
N ASN A 77 -2.84 -0.27 -26.03
CA ASN A 77 -1.92 0.80 -25.67
C ASN A 77 -0.68 0.28 -24.93
N VAL A 78 -0.84 -0.69 -24.03
CA VAL A 78 0.27 -1.35 -23.34
C VAL A 78 1.21 -2.01 -24.33
N GLU A 79 0.66 -2.78 -25.30
CA GLU A 79 1.44 -3.39 -26.38
C GLU A 79 2.23 -2.34 -27.18
N ALA A 80 1.58 -1.24 -27.56
CA ALA A 80 2.22 -0.17 -28.30
C ALA A 80 3.37 0.49 -27.50
N CYS A 81 3.23 0.65 -26.18
CA CYS A 81 4.29 1.18 -25.32
C CYS A 81 5.46 0.18 -25.19
N LEU A 82 5.14 -1.10 -24.96
CA LEU A 82 6.14 -2.17 -24.87
C LEU A 82 6.92 -2.32 -26.19
N ALA A 83 6.24 -2.31 -27.32
CA ALA A 83 6.87 -2.42 -28.65
C ALA A 83 7.82 -1.26 -28.96
N ARG A 84 7.62 -0.08 -28.36
CA ARG A 84 8.55 1.05 -28.49
C ARG A 84 9.69 1.02 -27.49
N GLY A 85 9.42 0.53 -26.28
CA GLY A 85 10.38 0.54 -25.18
C GLY A 85 11.28 -0.68 -25.10
N LEU A 86 10.98 -1.74 -25.86
CA LEU A 86 11.72 -3.00 -25.86
C LEU A 86 12.36 -3.24 -27.23
N GLU A 87 13.46 -4.00 -27.24
CA GLU A 87 14.12 -4.45 -28.46
C GLU A 87 13.39 -5.63 -29.09
N ASP A 88 13.55 -5.84 -30.41
CA ASP A 88 12.86 -6.90 -31.18
C ASP A 88 13.12 -8.33 -30.65
N VAL A 89 14.24 -8.53 -29.98
CA VAL A 89 14.61 -9.82 -29.40
C VAL A 89 14.06 -10.02 -27.99
N GLU A 90 13.60 -8.97 -27.35
CA GLU A 90 13.05 -9.02 -26.00
C GLU A 90 11.61 -9.53 -26.01
N LEU A 91 11.23 -10.19 -24.91
CA LEU A 91 9.95 -10.87 -24.82
C LEU A 91 9.10 -10.25 -23.72
N TYR A 92 7.84 -9.99 -24.01
CA TYR A 92 6.85 -9.64 -22.99
C TYR A 92 5.62 -10.55 -23.12
N VAL A 93 4.95 -10.77 -21.98
CA VAL A 93 3.82 -11.69 -21.88
C VAL A 93 2.81 -11.18 -20.86
N ALA A 94 1.52 -11.23 -21.20
CA ALA A 94 0.46 -11.06 -20.21
C ALA A 94 0.47 -12.25 -19.23
N ALA A 95 0.71 -11.97 -17.97
CA ALA A 95 0.65 -12.98 -16.90
C ALA A 95 -0.78 -13.27 -16.48
N ASP A 96 -1.57 -12.21 -16.39
CA ASP A 96 -3.00 -12.18 -16.07
C ASP A 96 -3.64 -10.92 -16.68
N GLU A 97 -4.81 -10.53 -16.23
CA GLU A 97 -5.57 -9.39 -16.77
C GLU A 97 -4.96 -8.00 -16.46
N VAL A 98 -4.01 -7.92 -15.55
CA VAL A 98 -3.39 -6.66 -15.09
C VAL A 98 -1.87 -6.72 -14.98
N THR A 99 -1.23 -7.84 -15.28
CA THR A 99 0.21 -8.03 -15.09
C THR A 99 0.91 -8.40 -16.38
N VAL A 100 1.98 -7.67 -16.69
CA VAL A 100 2.89 -7.99 -17.80
C VAL A 100 4.24 -8.42 -17.26
N TRP A 101 4.75 -9.54 -17.74
CA TRP A 101 6.14 -9.95 -17.53
C TRP A 101 6.99 -9.56 -18.72
N VAL A 102 8.19 -9.05 -18.45
CA VAL A 102 9.15 -8.60 -19.46
C VAL A 102 10.47 -9.33 -19.25
N LEU A 103 10.91 -10.05 -20.25
CA LEU A 103 12.23 -10.68 -20.33
C LEU A 103 13.09 -9.82 -21.26
N ALA A 104 13.94 -8.97 -20.70
CA ALA A 104 14.74 -8.00 -21.42
C ALA A 104 16.24 -8.26 -21.25
N LEU A 105 17.01 -7.91 -22.26
CA LEU A 105 18.46 -7.99 -22.28
C LEU A 105 19.05 -6.66 -21.76
N ALA A 106 19.11 -6.51 -20.45
CA ALA A 106 19.76 -5.35 -19.82
C ALA A 106 21.12 -5.74 -19.25
N ARG A 107 22.07 -4.84 -19.32
CA ARG A 107 23.44 -5.05 -18.78
C ARG A 107 23.47 -5.02 -17.25
N GLU A 108 22.55 -4.26 -16.67
CA GLU A 108 22.42 -4.09 -15.23
C GLU A 108 20.93 -4.04 -14.83
N ARG A 109 20.63 -4.57 -13.66
CA ARG A 109 19.28 -4.50 -13.08
C ARG A 109 18.71 -3.06 -13.06
N ARG A 110 19.54 -2.07 -12.71
CA ARG A 110 19.15 -0.65 -12.67
C ARG A 110 18.78 -0.09 -14.05
N GLU A 111 19.40 -0.60 -15.12
CA GLU A 111 19.06 -0.24 -16.50
C GLU A 111 17.65 -0.73 -16.84
N LEU A 112 17.36 -2.00 -16.54
CA LEU A 112 16.04 -2.57 -16.73
C LEU A 112 14.97 -1.83 -15.90
N GLU A 113 15.25 -1.55 -14.64
CA GLU A 113 14.35 -0.79 -13.77
C GLU A 113 13.99 0.58 -14.36
N ARG A 114 14.98 1.32 -14.87
CA ARG A 114 14.75 2.62 -15.53
C ARG A 114 13.92 2.48 -16.80
N ARG A 115 14.22 1.49 -17.64
CA ARG A 115 13.47 1.25 -18.89
C ARG A 115 12.02 0.89 -18.60
N LEU A 116 11.77 0.00 -17.65
CA LEU A 116 10.42 -0.39 -17.24
C LEU A 116 9.65 0.78 -16.61
N ALA A 117 10.32 1.62 -15.83
CA ALA A 117 9.71 2.82 -15.26
C ALA A 117 9.28 3.81 -16.36
N LEU A 118 10.08 4.00 -17.41
CA LEU A 118 9.74 4.83 -18.57
C LEU A 118 8.54 4.25 -19.35
N ILE A 119 8.52 2.94 -19.58
CA ILE A 119 7.40 2.26 -20.23
C ILE A 119 6.13 2.41 -19.39
N ALA A 120 6.21 2.19 -18.08
CA ALA A 120 5.07 2.35 -17.18
C ALA A 120 4.56 3.80 -17.16
N ALA A 121 5.45 4.77 -17.17
CA ALA A 121 5.08 6.19 -17.26
C ALA A 121 4.37 6.53 -18.59
N ASP A 122 4.88 6.04 -19.73
CA ASP A 122 4.24 6.23 -21.05
C ASP A 122 2.84 5.58 -21.08
N ILE A 123 2.68 4.39 -20.49
CA ILE A 123 1.36 3.74 -20.35
C ILE A 123 0.43 4.62 -19.48
N GLY A 124 0.92 5.12 -18.35
CA GLY A 124 0.16 5.97 -17.44
C GLY A 124 -0.28 7.29 -18.08
N GLU A 125 0.62 7.96 -18.80
CA GLU A 125 0.33 9.20 -19.52
C GLU A 125 -0.75 8.98 -20.57
N ARG A 126 -0.62 7.94 -21.39
CA ARG A 126 -1.58 7.64 -22.49
C ARG A 126 -2.95 7.26 -22.00
N LEU A 127 -3.03 6.45 -20.94
CA LEU A 127 -4.32 5.91 -20.47
C LEU A 127 -5.01 6.79 -19.44
N LEU A 128 -4.24 7.53 -18.64
CA LEU A 128 -4.77 8.28 -17.52
C LEU A 128 -4.50 9.78 -17.61
N GLY A 129 -3.67 10.23 -18.55
CA GLY A 129 -3.20 11.60 -18.63
C GLY A 129 -2.37 12.02 -17.39
N VAL A 130 -1.74 11.06 -16.71
CA VAL A 130 -1.01 11.28 -15.47
C VAL A 130 0.46 11.51 -15.78
N ALA A 131 1.03 12.61 -15.28
CA ALA A 131 2.46 12.88 -15.38
C ALA A 131 3.29 11.79 -14.66
N PRO A 132 4.57 11.60 -15.04
CA PRO A 132 5.48 10.69 -14.35
C PRO A 132 5.48 10.90 -12.83
N GLY A 133 5.30 9.85 -12.05
CA GLY A 133 5.22 9.91 -10.59
C GLY A 133 3.80 10.00 -10.01
N GLY A 134 2.75 10.12 -10.86
CA GLY A 134 1.34 9.99 -10.45
C GLY A 134 0.90 8.54 -10.26
N ALA A 135 -0.37 8.34 -9.84
CA ALA A 135 -0.98 7.02 -9.66
C ALA A 135 -1.18 6.30 -11.01
N GLY A 136 -0.11 5.77 -11.59
CA GLY A 136 -0.04 5.01 -12.84
C GLY A 136 0.41 3.56 -12.61
N PRO A 137 0.70 2.83 -13.70
CA PRO A 137 1.25 1.48 -13.62
C PRO A 137 2.54 1.43 -12.80
N VAL A 138 2.73 0.34 -12.07
CA VAL A 138 3.92 0.12 -11.25
C VAL A 138 4.86 -0.84 -11.96
N ALA A 139 6.11 -0.40 -12.19
CA ALA A 139 7.15 -1.24 -12.75
C ALA A 139 8.11 -1.71 -11.64
N ARG A 140 8.49 -2.98 -11.68
CA ARG A 140 9.45 -3.60 -10.75
C ARG A 140 10.24 -4.71 -11.43
N THR A 141 11.34 -5.12 -10.80
CA THR A 141 12.14 -6.25 -11.26
C THR A 141 12.13 -7.37 -10.24
N LEU A 142 12.14 -8.61 -10.73
CA LEU A 142 12.33 -9.82 -9.93
C LEU A 142 13.67 -10.46 -10.29
N PRO A 143 14.36 -11.09 -9.34
CA PRO A 143 15.52 -11.90 -9.63
C PRO A 143 15.16 -13.01 -10.62
N PHE A 144 15.96 -13.14 -11.69
CA PHE A 144 15.79 -14.19 -12.70
C PHE A 144 17.14 -14.48 -13.31
N ASP A 145 17.64 -15.68 -13.12
CA ASP A 145 18.94 -16.09 -13.66
C ASP A 145 18.79 -16.54 -15.11
N TYR A 146 19.25 -15.71 -16.03
CA TYR A 146 19.20 -16.00 -17.46
C TYR A 146 20.07 -17.20 -17.85
N GLU A 147 21.21 -17.45 -17.19
CA GLU A 147 22.08 -18.54 -17.55
C GLU A 147 21.45 -19.90 -17.25
N THR A 148 20.86 -20.05 -16.07
CA THR A 148 20.28 -21.33 -15.63
C THR A 148 18.79 -21.41 -15.92
N GLU A 149 18.04 -20.34 -15.66
CA GLU A 149 16.57 -20.37 -15.75
C GLU A 149 16.08 -20.18 -17.18
N LEU A 150 16.65 -19.23 -17.94
CA LEU A 150 16.26 -19.03 -19.34
C LEU A 150 16.62 -20.25 -20.20
N ALA A 151 17.78 -20.85 -19.97
CA ALA A 151 18.24 -22.03 -20.74
C ALA A 151 17.29 -23.23 -20.59
N THR A 152 16.71 -23.43 -19.42
CA THR A 152 15.84 -24.56 -19.08
C THR A 152 14.35 -24.26 -19.14
N LEU A 153 13.95 -23.03 -19.53
CA LEU A 153 12.56 -22.61 -19.62
C LEU A 153 11.87 -23.35 -20.78
N ALA A 154 10.92 -24.22 -20.49
CA ALA A 154 10.25 -25.06 -21.52
C ALA A 154 8.93 -24.46 -22.05
N GLY A 155 8.56 -23.23 -21.68
CA GLY A 155 7.33 -22.59 -22.11
C GLY A 155 6.68 -21.73 -21.01
N MET A 156 5.45 -21.26 -21.26
CA MET A 156 4.71 -20.39 -20.37
C MET A 156 4.47 -20.95 -18.97
N LEU A 157 4.17 -22.25 -18.85
CA LEU A 157 3.96 -22.88 -17.55
C LEU A 157 5.26 -22.86 -16.72
N GLY A 158 6.39 -23.13 -17.36
CA GLY A 158 7.70 -23.03 -16.70
C GLY A 158 8.01 -21.60 -16.26
N LEU A 159 7.70 -20.60 -17.10
CA LEU A 159 7.88 -19.20 -16.74
C LEU A 159 7.01 -18.80 -15.52
N ARG A 160 5.73 -19.17 -15.54
CA ARG A 160 4.81 -18.91 -14.41
C ARG A 160 5.31 -19.51 -13.10
N GLU A 161 5.80 -20.75 -13.14
CA GLU A 161 6.32 -21.41 -11.94
C GLU A 161 7.59 -20.72 -11.40
N ARG A 162 8.48 -20.28 -12.29
CA ARG A 162 9.70 -19.56 -11.91
C ARG A 162 9.40 -18.20 -11.33
N VAL A 163 8.50 -17.43 -11.94
CA VAL A 163 8.06 -16.14 -11.42
C VAL A 163 7.44 -16.30 -10.04
N ARG A 164 6.57 -17.31 -9.84
CA ARG A 164 6.01 -17.61 -8.53
C ARG A 164 7.08 -17.97 -7.50
N ARG A 165 8.11 -18.72 -7.90
CA ARG A 165 9.23 -19.05 -7.04
C ARG A 165 10.03 -17.81 -6.66
N ALA A 166 10.39 -16.98 -7.63
CA ALA A 166 11.11 -15.71 -7.40
C ALA A 166 10.32 -14.77 -6.49
N GLN A 167 9.00 -14.65 -6.68
CA GLN A 167 8.12 -13.86 -5.82
C GLN A 167 8.10 -14.41 -4.38
N ARG A 168 8.02 -15.74 -4.20
CA ARG A 168 8.07 -16.37 -2.87
C ARG A 168 9.41 -16.14 -2.18
N GLN A 169 10.52 -16.30 -2.90
CA GLN A 169 11.85 -16.05 -2.35
C GLN A 169 12.04 -14.59 -1.93
N LEU A 170 11.56 -13.66 -2.75
CA LEU A 170 11.63 -12.24 -2.43
C LEU A 170 10.75 -11.89 -1.21
N ALA A 171 9.53 -12.43 -1.16
CA ALA A 171 8.64 -12.26 -0.02
C ALA A 171 9.27 -12.81 1.28
N GLU A 172 9.88 -13.99 1.21
CA GLU A 172 10.57 -14.57 2.36
C GLU A 172 11.77 -13.72 2.79
N ALA A 173 12.57 -13.21 1.84
CA ALA A 173 13.68 -12.31 2.16
C ALA A 173 13.21 -10.99 2.78
N GLU A 174 12.09 -10.42 2.33
CA GLU A 174 11.50 -9.22 2.93
C GLU A 174 11.03 -9.49 4.37
N ALA A 175 10.31 -10.59 4.61
CA ALA A 175 9.84 -10.97 5.93
C ALA A 175 11.01 -11.31 6.87
N ALA A 176 12.04 -12.00 6.37
CA ALA A 176 13.22 -12.35 7.14
C ALA A 176 13.95 -11.13 7.69
N ARG A 177 14.08 -10.04 6.91
CA ARG A 177 14.70 -8.78 7.38
C ARG A 177 14.04 -8.25 8.65
N LEU A 178 12.71 -8.32 8.75
CA LEU A 178 12.04 -7.88 9.97
C LEU A 178 12.26 -8.85 11.14
N ARG A 179 12.22 -10.16 10.86
CA ARG A 179 12.40 -11.19 11.90
C ARG A 179 13.81 -11.17 12.50
N GLU A 180 14.83 -10.89 11.69
CA GLU A 180 16.22 -10.72 12.14
C GLU A 180 16.36 -9.57 13.15
N HIS A 181 15.52 -8.55 13.04
CA HIS A 181 15.50 -7.38 13.94
C HIS A 181 14.32 -7.39 14.93
N ALA A 182 13.64 -8.51 15.13
CA ALA A 182 12.43 -8.59 15.95
C ALA A 182 12.66 -8.18 17.41
N THR A 183 13.86 -8.43 17.95
CA THR A 183 14.25 -8.03 19.32
C THR A 183 14.51 -6.54 19.48
N GLU A 184 14.79 -5.84 18.39
CA GLU A 184 15.02 -4.39 18.34
C GLU A 184 13.71 -3.61 18.11
N LEU A 185 12.64 -4.32 17.73
CA LEU A 185 11.34 -3.70 17.54
C LEU A 185 10.69 -3.34 18.87
N VAL A 186 10.15 -2.13 18.90
CA VAL A 186 9.46 -1.57 20.07
C VAL A 186 8.05 -1.16 19.66
N ALA A 187 7.04 -1.73 20.32
CA ALA A 187 5.67 -1.23 20.21
C ALA A 187 5.48 0.00 21.09
N LEU A 188 4.92 1.05 20.51
CA LEU A 188 4.59 2.29 21.20
C LEU A 188 3.11 2.61 20.96
N TYR A 189 2.54 3.31 21.94
CA TYR A 189 1.11 3.62 21.99
C TYR A 189 0.93 5.13 22.14
N ARG A 190 0.39 5.76 21.09
CA ARG A 190 0.13 7.20 21.08
C ARG A 190 -1.29 7.46 21.53
N PRO A 191 -1.52 8.29 22.57
CA PRO A 191 -2.86 8.65 23.02
C PRO A 191 -3.65 9.33 21.89
N VAL A 192 -4.94 8.98 21.79
CA VAL A 192 -5.91 9.62 20.90
C VAL A 192 -6.82 10.51 21.75
N LEU A 193 -6.80 11.81 21.45
CA LEU A 193 -7.54 12.83 22.16
C LEU A 193 -8.82 13.19 21.41
N ALA A 194 -9.94 13.24 22.15
CA ALA A 194 -11.17 13.85 21.65
C ALA A 194 -11.10 15.36 21.81
N LEU A 195 -11.36 16.12 20.73
CA LEU A 195 -11.24 17.58 20.78
C LEU A 195 -12.44 18.29 21.38
N ARG A 196 -13.64 17.68 21.36
CA ARG A 196 -14.86 18.25 21.96
C ARG A 196 -14.87 18.18 23.49
N VAL A 197 -14.22 17.16 24.03
CA VAL A 197 -14.04 16.95 25.45
C VAL A 197 -12.59 16.51 25.69
N PRO A 198 -11.92 16.96 26.77
CA PRO A 198 -10.51 16.63 27.02
C PRO A 198 -10.38 15.20 27.55
N LEU A 199 -10.62 14.23 26.66
CA LEU A 199 -10.66 12.80 26.97
C LEU A 199 -9.67 12.04 26.08
N ILE A 200 -8.80 11.24 26.70
CA ILE A 200 -8.09 10.18 25.99
C ILE A 200 -9.09 9.05 25.75
N VAL A 201 -9.48 8.84 24.49
CA VAL A 201 -10.50 7.85 24.10
C VAL A 201 -9.90 6.48 23.82
N GLY A 202 -8.59 6.41 23.57
CA GLY A 202 -7.85 5.20 23.26
C GLY A 202 -6.43 5.50 22.85
N PHE A 203 -5.75 4.51 22.31
CA PHE A 203 -4.35 4.59 21.92
C PHE A 203 -4.15 4.01 20.52
N ARG A 204 -3.32 4.68 19.72
CA ARG A 204 -2.88 4.18 18.43
C ARG A 204 -1.54 3.49 18.59
N ALA A 205 -1.49 2.19 18.25
CA ALA A 205 -0.25 1.43 18.24
C ALA A 205 0.61 1.80 17.02
N PHE A 206 1.92 1.76 17.17
CA PHE A 206 2.88 1.88 16.08
C PHE A 206 4.21 1.26 16.48
N ALA A 207 4.98 0.81 15.48
CA ALA A 207 6.28 0.21 15.71
C ALA A 207 7.41 1.23 15.54
N ARG A 208 8.49 1.03 16.28
CA ARG A 208 9.79 1.67 16.10
C ARG A 208 10.88 0.60 16.17
N LEU A 209 11.98 0.87 15.48
CA LEU A 209 13.21 0.08 15.54
C LEU A 209 14.21 0.82 16.44
N ALA A 210 14.71 0.17 17.47
CA ALA A 210 15.77 0.69 18.31
C ALA A 210 17.11 0.49 17.61
N THR A 211 17.85 1.57 17.39
CA THR A 211 19.21 1.50 16.85
C THR A 211 20.23 1.22 17.95
N ALA A 212 21.44 0.84 17.60
CA ALA A 212 22.54 0.63 18.54
C ALA A 212 22.86 1.90 19.37
N SER A 213 22.55 3.09 18.85
CA SER A 213 22.68 4.36 19.59
C SER A 213 21.51 4.65 20.54
N GLY A 214 20.49 3.79 20.60
CA GLY A 214 19.28 4.00 21.37
C GLY A 214 18.23 4.90 20.69
N ALA A 215 18.49 5.42 19.50
CA ALA A 215 17.50 6.17 18.75
C ALA A 215 16.38 5.25 18.23
N LEU A 216 15.16 5.80 18.13
CA LEU A 216 14.00 5.09 17.64
C LEU A 216 13.67 5.55 16.21
N VAL A 217 13.90 4.70 15.22
CA VAL A 217 13.63 4.97 13.81
C VAL A 217 12.41 4.20 13.31
N VAL A 218 11.92 4.54 12.14
CA VAL A 218 10.81 3.80 11.50
C VAL A 218 11.31 2.45 11.00
N PRO A 219 10.57 1.34 11.18
CA PRO A 219 11.00 0.00 10.75
C PRO A 219 11.26 -0.11 9.24
N TRP A 220 10.64 0.74 8.43
CA TRP A 220 10.81 0.74 6.97
C TRP A 220 12.23 1.10 6.51
N THR A 221 13.11 1.58 7.39
CA THR A 221 14.54 1.72 7.10
C THR A 221 15.21 0.39 6.76
N LEU A 222 14.67 -0.72 7.25
CA LEU A 222 15.14 -2.08 6.93
C LEU A 222 14.74 -2.53 5.51
N CYS A 223 13.61 -2.03 5.01
CA CYS A 223 13.07 -2.36 3.69
C CYS A 223 12.33 -1.15 3.11
N PRO A 224 13.06 -0.17 2.54
CA PRO A 224 12.44 1.08 2.05
C PRO A 224 11.41 0.83 0.95
N ASP A 225 11.72 -0.06 0.00
CA ASP A 225 10.89 -0.36 -1.17
C ASP A 225 10.57 -1.85 -1.22
N PRO A 226 9.55 -2.33 -0.45
CA PRO A 226 9.14 -3.72 -0.52
C PRO A 226 8.47 -4.00 -1.86
N ALA A 227 8.93 -5.04 -2.54
CA ALA A 227 8.36 -5.43 -3.83
C ALA A 227 7.12 -6.33 -3.69
N THR A 228 6.98 -7.03 -2.56
CA THR A 228 5.90 -8.01 -2.35
C THR A 228 4.89 -7.61 -1.28
N GLY A 229 5.25 -6.69 -0.38
CA GLY A 229 4.48 -6.33 0.80
C GLY A 229 4.60 -7.33 1.96
N ALA A 230 5.49 -8.32 1.86
CA ALA A 230 5.69 -9.31 2.93
C ALA A 230 6.30 -8.70 4.18
N PHE A 231 7.17 -7.69 4.02
CA PHE A 231 7.70 -6.91 5.14
C PHE A 231 6.58 -6.24 5.94
N ASP A 232 5.64 -5.60 5.25
CA ASP A 232 4.51 -4.92 5.89
C ASP A 232 3.60 -5.93 6.60
N ALA A 233 3.33 -7.07 5.96
CA ALA A 233 2.51 -8.12 6.54
C ALA A 233 3.13 -8.72 7.81
N GLU A 234 4.44 -8.91 7.84
CA GLU A 234 5.15 -9.39 9.03
C GLU A 234 5.15 -8.34 10.14
N LEU A 235 5.34 -7.06 9.79
CA LEU A 235 5.25 -5.94 10.74
C LEU A 235 3.84 -5.83 11.35
N ASP A 236 2.80 -5.98 10.54
CA ASP A 236 1.40 -5.94 10.98
C ASP A 236 1.08 -7.08 11.93
N ARG A 237 1.57 -8.29 11.63
CA ARG A 237 1.42 -9.46 12.51
C ARG A 237 2.11 -9.22 13.86
N TRP A 238 3.36 -8.76 13.82
CA TRP A 238 4.12 -8.47 15.02
C TRP A 238 3.42 -7.41 15.88
N LEU A 239 2.99 -6.29 15.28
CA LEU A 239 2.36 -5.20 16.01
C LEU A 239 0.99 -5.59 16.58
N LEU A 240 0.19 -6.37 15.84
CA LEU A 240 -1.07 -6.91 16.34
C LEU A 240 -0.83 -7.84 17.54
N ALA A 241 0.14 -8.75 17.46
CA ALA A 241 0.49 -9.63 18.59
C ALA A 241 0.91 -8.81 19.82
N GLN A 242 1.74 -7.77 19.66
CA GLN A 242 2.10 -6.87 20.77
C GLN A 242 0.89 -6.15 21.36
N ALA A 243 -0.02 -5.63 20.53
CA ALA A 243 -1.22 -4.95 21.01
C ALA A 243 -2.16 -5.88 21.77
N MET A 244 -2.29 -7.13 21.33
CA MET A 244 -3.13 -8.15 21.99
C MET A 244 -2.66 -8.50 23.39
N THR A 245 -1.37 -8.36 23.71
CA THR A 245 -0.85 -8.58 25.07
C THR A 245 -1.46 -7.65 26.12
N HIS A 246 -2.01 -6.50 25.69
CA HIS A 246 -2.69 -5.53 26.55
C HIS A 246 -4.20 -5.77 26.66
N LEU A 247 -4.77 -6.64 25.83
CA LEU A 247 -6.19 -6.97 25.80
C LEU A 247 -6.44 -8.32 26.51
N VAL A 248 -6.10 -8.37 27.79
CA VAL A 248 -6.15 -9.61 28.58
C VAL A 248 -7.49 -9.71 29.32
N PRO A 249 -8.17 -10.87 29.28
CA PRO A 249 -9.36 -11.11 30.08
C PRO A 249 -9.10 -11.00 31.60
N GLY A 250 -10.14 -10.63 32.35
CA GLY A 250 -10.07 -10.58 33.82
C GLY A 250 -9.78 -9.22 34.42
N ARG A 251 -9.42 -8.20 33.61
CA ARG A 251 -9.37 -6.81 34.08
C ARG A 251 -10.76 -6.15 34.01
N PRO A 252 -11.09 -5.24 34.94
CA PRO A 252 -12.30 -4.42 34.82
C PRO A 252 -12.36 -3.69 33.47
N LYS A 253 -13.55 -3.63 32.85
CA LYS A 253 -13.70 -2.96 31.54
C LYS A 253 -13.21 -1.51 31.54
N ALA A 254 -13.33 -0.81 32.68
CA ALA A 254 -12.85 0.57 32.81
C ALA A 254 -11.32 0.69 32.75
N GLU A 255 -10.59 -0.38 33.05
CA GLU A 255 -9.12 -0.40 33.05
C GLU A 255 -8.51 -0.90 31.74
N LEU A 256 -9.33 -1.45 30.85
CA LEU A 256 -8.88 -1.95 29.55
C LEU A 256 -8.67 -0.81 28.57
N PRO A 257 -7.53 -0.77 27.87
CA PRO A 257 -7.32 0.19 26.80
C PRO A 257 -8.27 -0.05 25.63
N VAL A 258 -8.49 0.99 24.82
CA VAL A 258 -9.02 0.88 23.46
C VAL A 258 -7.84 1.10 22.52
N LEU A 259 -7.57 0.14 21.64
CA LEU A 259 -6.39 0.12 20.79
C LEU A 259 -6.78 0.23 19.32
N ALA A 260 -6.22 1.22 18.63
CA ALA A 260 -6.22 1.29 17.17
C ALA A 260 -4.89 0.71 16.66
N VAL A 261 -4.95 -0.40 15.94
CA VAL A 261 -3.79 -1.11 15.40
C VAL A 261 -3.78 -0.91 13.88
N PRO A 262 -2.69 -0.36 13.31
CA PRO A 262 -2.56 -0.24 11.87
C PRO A 262 -2.39 -1.61 11.23
N VAL A 263 -2.94 -1.74 10.04
CA VAL A 263 -2.75 -2.85 9.12
C VAL A 263 -2.59 -2.30 7.71
N HIS A 264 -1.55 -2.74 7.00
CA HIS A 264 -1.32 -2.29 5.64
C HIS A 264 -2.33 -2.90 4.66
N ARG A 265 -2.69 -2.10 3.65
CA ARG A 265 -3.57 -2.57 2.58
C ARG A 265 -3.04 -3.84 1.90
N SER A 266 -1.73 -3.93 1.66
CA SER A 266 -1.07 -5.10 1.10
C SER A 266 -1.33 -6.38 1.89
N THR A 267 -1.41 -6.30 3.22
CA THR A 267 -1.71 -7.42 4.11
C THR A 267 -3.14 -7.93 3.91
N LEU A 268 -4.13 -7.04 3.82
CA LEU A 268 -5.53 -7.43 3.64
C LEU A 268 -5.88 -7.78 2.19
N ALA A 269 -5.24 -7.14 1.21
CA ALA A 269 -5.48 -7.39 -0.21
C ALA A 269 -4.91 -8.73 -0.68
N THR A 270 -3.78 -9.19 -0.09
CA THR A 270 -3.08 -10.40 -0.52
C THR A 270 -3.55 -11.61 0.29
N PRO A 271 -4.24 -12.62 -0.31
CA PRO A 271 -4.77 -13.76 0.44
C PRO A 271 -3.71 -14.51 1.28
N GLY A 272 -2.47 -14.65 0.75
CA GLY A 272 -1.37 -15.31 1.45
C GLY A 272 -0.90 -14.58 2.72
N PHE A 273 -1.09 -13.26 2.81
CA PHE A 273 -0.78 -12.46 3.99
C PHE A 273 -1.99 -12.29 4.90
N ARG A 274 -3.16 -12.09 4.31
CA ARG A 274 -4.42 -11.91 5.03
C ARG A 274 -4.77 -13.10 5.92
N GLY A 275 -4.66 -14.34 5.40
CA GLY A 275 -5.02 -15.53 6.16
C GLY A 275 -4.26 -15.66 7.49
N PRO A 276 -2.92 -15.69 7.50
CA PRO A 276 -2.13 -15.73 8.73
C PRO A 276 -2.41 -14.56 9.68
N TRP A 277 -2.66 -13.36 9.16
CA TRP A 277 -2.99 -12.19 9.97
C TRP A 277 -4.37 -12.31 10.62
N LEU A 278 -5.39 -12.76 9.87
CA LEU A 278 -6.74 -13.00 10.39
C LEU A 278 -6.75 -14.11 11.46
N ASN A 279 -5.88 -15.12 11.35
CA ASN A 279 -5.77 -16.17 12.35
C ASN A 279 -5.39 -15.61 13.72
N LEU A 280 -4.51 -14.61 13.80
CA LEU A 280 -4.22 -13.92 15.06
C LEU A 280 -5.47 -13.28 15.68
N LEU A 281 -6.33 -12.68 14.86
CA LEU A 281 -7.58 -12.10 15.38
C LEU A 281 -8.52 -13.15 15.99
N THR A 282 -8.43 -14.41 15.57
CA THR A 282 -9.25 -15.48 16.17
C THR A 282 -8.82 -15.85 17.59
N GLU A 283 -7.58 -15.50 17.96
CA GLU A 283 -7.06 -15.69 19.33
C GLU A 283 -7.58 -14.62 20.29
N LEU A 284 -8.14 -13.50 19.77
CA LEU A 284 -8.69 -12.45 20.62
C LEU A 284 -10.01 -12.91 21.24
N PRO A 285 -10.16 -12.91 22.58
CA PRO A 285 -11.41 -13.24 23.23
C PRO A 285 -12.54 -12.31 22.78
N ALA A 286 -13.74 -12.85 22.52
CA ALA A 286 -14.87 -12.08 22.00
C ALA A 286 -15.22 -10.84 22.84
N VAL A 287 -15.01 -10.91 24.16
CA VAL A 287 -15.23 -9.80 25.10
C VAL A 287 -14.25 -8.62 24.85
N MET A 288 -13.13 -8.86 24.17
CA MET A 288 -12.12 -7.86 23.82
C MET A 288 -12.33 -7.24 22.44
N ILE A 289 -13.12 -7.84 21.57
CA ILE A 289 -13.44 -7.31 20.24
C ILE A 289 -13.83 -5.81 20.29
N PRO A 290 -14.68 -5.33 21.21
CA PRO A 290 -15.03 -3.91 21.30
C PRO A 290 -13.87 -2.97 21.69
N ARG A 291 -12.73 -3.51 22.02
CA ARG A 291 -11.51 -2.76 22.43
C ARG A 291 -10.46 -2.68 21.33
N LEU A 292 -10.61 -3.45 20.26
CA LEU A 292 -9.70 -3.45 19.14
C LEU A 292 -10.33 -2.72 17.94
N ILE A 293 -9.65 -1.69 17.47
CA ILE A 293 -9.96 -0.91 16.27
C ILE A 293 -8.87 -1.22 15.26
N LEU A 294 -9.20 -1.36 13.99
CA LEU A 294 -8.19 -1.42 12.93
C LEU A 294 -8.06 -0.07 12.22
N GLU A 295 -6.84 0.30 11.92
CA GLU A 295 -6.56 1.42 11.02
C GLU A 295 -5.94 0.87 9.73
N LEU A 296 -6.69 0.87 8.63
CA LEU A 296 -6.17 0.50 7.31
C LEU A 296 -5.23 1.61 6.84
N VAL A 297 -3.98 1.26 6.58
CA VAL A 297 -2.93 2.20 6.21
C VAL A 297 -2.21 1.78 4.93
N ASP A 298 -1.58 2.74 4.28
CA ASP A 298 -0.54 2.54 3.28
C ASP A 298 0.74 3.24 3.75
N ARG A 299 1.91 2.86 3.26
CA ARG A 299 3.18 3.55 3.55
C ARG A 299 3.12 5.01 3.13
N THR A 300 2.56 5.26 1.96
CA THR A 300 2.19 6.59 1.49
C THR A 300 0.67 6.63 1.38
N PRO A 301 -0.01 7.51 2.10
CA PRO A 301 -1.45 7.61 2.05
C PRO A 301 -1.95 7.85 0.63
N GLN A 302 -2.86 7.01 0.17
CA GLN A 302 -3.44 7.04 -1.16
C GLN A 302 -4.97 7.13 -1.06
N ARG A 303 -5.60 7.38 -2.20
CA ARG A 303 -7.06 7.26 -2.29
C ARG A 303 -7.49 5.84 -1.98
N PRO A 304 -8.64 5.66 -1.29
CA PRO A 304 -9.17 4.34 -1.01
C PRO A 304 -9.34 3.50 -2.28
N PRO A 305 -9.00 2.21 -2.24
CA PRO A 305 -9.13 1.32 -3.39
C PRO A 305 -10.59 1.02 -3.71
N ALA A 306 -10.87 0.64 -4.95
CA ALA A 306 -12.23 0.33 -5.41
C ALA A 306 -12.86 -0.87 -4.69
N ASP A 307 -12.05 -1.83 -4.25
CA ASP A 307 -12.48 -3.03 -3.52
C ASP A 307 -12.44 -2.88 -1.99
N LEU A 308 -12.34 -1.64 -1.48
CA LEU A 308 -12.26 -1.34 -0.04
C LEU A 308 -13.34 -2.08 0.76
N ARG A 309 -14.58 -2.10 0.28
CA ARG A 309 -15.69 -2.81 0.94
C ARG A 309 -15.36 -4.30 1.14
N GLY A 310 -14.83 -4.98 0.13
CA GLY A 310 -14.46 -6.39 0.23
C GLY A 310 -13.34 -6.63 1.23
N MET A 311 -12.34 -5.74 1.29
CA MET A 311 -11.29 -5.81 2.29
C MET A 311 -11.84 -5.63 3.71
N LEU A 312 -12.69 -4.63 3.95
CA LEU A 312 -13.26 -4.36 5.26
C LEU A 312 -14.22 -5.46 5.72
N ALA A 313 -14.98 -6.08 4.80
CA ALA A 313 -15.83 -7.22 5.12
C ALA A 313 -15.04 -8.41 5.67
N SER A 314 -13.78 -8.59 5.30
CA SER A 314 -12.93 -9.68 5.79
C SER A 314 -12.64 -9.62 7.30
N VAL A 315 -12.74 -8.44 7.90
CA VAL A 315 -12.48 -8.18 9.33
C VAL A 315 -13.75 -7.85 10.12
N GLU A 316 -14.90 -7.82 9.47
CA GLU A 316 -16.19 -7.55 10.10
C GLU A 316 -16.51 -8.56 11.22
N GLY A 317 -17.02 -8.07 12.33
CA GLY A 317 -17.30 -8.88 13.53
C GLY A 317 -16.07 -9.34 14.33
N ARG A 318 -14.86 -9.08 13.84
CA ARG A 318 -13.59 -9.44 14.52
C ARG A 318 -12.93 -8.27 15.25
N VAL A 319 -13.39 -7.07 14.97
CA VAL A 319 -12.92 -5.81 15.56
C VAL A 319 -14.10 -4.89 15.85
N ALA A 320 -13.88 -3.86 16.69
CA ALA A 320 -14.95 -2.89 17.03
C ALA A 320 -15.41 -2.14 15.78
N PHE A 321 -14.47 -1.62 14.99
CA PHE A 321 -14.69 -0.94 13.71
C PHE A 321 -13.35 -0.70 13.00
N VAL A 322 -13.43 -0.22 11.77
CA VAL A 322 -12.27 0.11 10.95
C VAL A 322 -12.22 1.61 10.70
N ILE A 323 -11.01 2.15 10.79
CA ILE A 323 -10.60 3.49 10.37
C ILE A 323 -9.80 3.34 9.08
N VAL A 324 -9.93 4.26 8.13
CA VAL A 324 -9.13 4.24 6.90
C VAL A 324 -8.27 5.48 6.83
N ARG A 325 -6.96 5.30 6.62
CA ARG A 325 -6.02 6.41 6.45
C ARG A 325 -6.09 6.96 5.04
N VAL A 326 -6.18 8.29 4.94
CA VAL A 326 -6.32 9.03 3.68
C VAL A 326 -5.35 10.22 3.65
N PRO A 327 -4.95 10.68 2.46
CA PRO A 327 -4.24 11.95 2.33
C PRO A 327 -5.15 13.12 2.78
N PRO A 328 -4.59 14.32 3.04
CA PRO A 328 -5.36 15.50 3.41
C PRO A 328 -6.05 16.13 2.18
N ASP A 329 -6.88 15.34 1.51
CA ASP A 329 -7.67 15.69 0.33
C ASP A 329 -9.13 15.31 0.57
N PRO A 330 -10.08 16.27 0.60
CA PRO A 330 -11.50 15.99 0.78
C PRO A 330 -12.06 14.96 -0.22
N SER A 331 -11.53 14.93 -1.45
CA SER A 331 -11.94 13.98 -2.48
C SER A 331 -11.59 12.52 -2.17
N ALA A 332 -10.64 12.27 -1.26
CA ALA A 332 -10.29 10.93 -0.81
C ALA A 332 -11.25 10.39 0.26
N ILE A 333 -12.09 11.24 0.84
CA ILE A 333 -13.03 10.87 1.92
C ILE A 333 -14.35 10.34 1.35
N ALA A 334 -14.86 10.93 0.27
CA ALA A 334 -16.14 10.55 -0.31
C ALA A 334 -16.27 9.03 -0.62
N PRO A 335 -15.23 8.34 -1.16
CA PRO A 335 -15.28 6.90 -1.41
C PRO A 335 -15.43 6.03 -0.15
N LEU A 336 -15.18 6.59 1.04
CA LEU A 336 -15.36 5.87 2.31
C LEU A 336 -16.83 5.76 2.73
N ALA A 337 -17.70 6.59 2.19
CA ALA A 337 -19.13 6.55 2.49
C ALA A 337 -19.72 5.18 2.13
N GLY A 338 -20.36 4.50 3.10
CA GLY A 338 -20.95 3.18 2.90
C GLY A 338 -19.94 2.04 2.66
N SER A 339 -18.63 2.24 2.82
CA SER A 339 -17.62 1.19 2.70
C SER A 339 -17.60 0.22 3.89
N GLY A 340 -18.18 0.61 5.04
CA GLY A 340 -18.02 -0.07 6.33
C GLY A 340 -17.04 0.60 7.28
N ALA A 341 -16.25 1.58 6.82
CA ALA A 341 -15.44 2.42 7.69
C ALA A 341 -16.29 3.27 8.63
N ARG A 342 -15.79 3.54 9.84
CA ARG A 342 -16.43 4.41 10.84
C ARG A 342 -15.72 5.76 11.01
N ALA A 343 -14.47 5.85 10.60
CA ALA A 343 -13.69 7.08 10.66
C ALA A 343 -12.69 7.15 9.52
N ALA A 344 -12.29 8.38 9.17
CA ALA A 344 -11.14 8.66 8.32
C ALA A 344 -9.97 9.14 9.20
N SER A 345 -8.79 8.51 9.04
CA SER A 345 -7.53 8.97 9.61
C SER A 345 -6.81 9.82 8.58
N ILE A 346 -6.80 11.13 8.79
CA ILE A 346 -6.25 12.12 7.85
C ILE A 346 -4.75 12.26 8.14
N ASP A 347 -3.93 12.08 7.11
CA ASP A 347 -2.48 12.26 7.24
C ASP A 347 -2.11 13.74 7.32
N ALA A 348 -1.62 14.15 8.48
CA ALA A 348 -1.21 15.53 8.72
C ALA A 348 0.27 15.81 8.42
N SER A 349 1.04 14.81 7.93
CA SER A 349 2.50 14.95 7.74
C SER A 349 2.89 16.02 6.71
N THR A 350 1.97 16.35 5.79
CA THR A 350 2.16 17.36 4.74
C THR A 350 1.46 18.68 5.02
N LEU A 351 0.76 18.80 6.16
CA LEU A 351 0.08 20.04 6.54
C LEU A 351 1.07 20.96 7.25
N ASP A 352 1.25 22.15 6.70
CA ASP A 352 2.04 23.21 7.33
C ASP A 352 1.12 24.14 8.12
N PRO A 353 1.24 24.20 9.45
CA PRO A 353 0.44 25.13 10.27
C PRO A 353 0.77 26.61 10.01
N ALA A 354 1.89 26.93 9.35
CA ALA A 354 2.19 28.29 8.94
C ALA A 354 1.45 28.72 7.64
N ASP A 355 0.89 27.76 6.89
CA ASP A 355 0.08 28.05 5.71
C ASP A 355 -1.35 28.43 6.11
N PRO A 356 -1.81 29.67 5.85
CA PRO A 356 -3.18 30.11 6.13
C PRO A 356 -4.26 29.21 5.49
N GLY A 357 -3.93 28.50 4.41
CA GLY A 357 -4.81 27.55 3.75
C GLY A 357 -5.06 26.27 4.57
N THR A 358 -4.21 25.98 5.56
CA THR A 358 -4.34 24.77 6.38
C THR A 358 -5.65 24.73 7.16
N VAL A 359 -6.05 25.86 7.78
CA VAL A 359 -7.33 25.94 8.54
C VAL A 359 -8.53 25.68 7.63
N VAL A 360 -8.53 26.27 6.44
CA VAL A 360 -9.60 26.06 5.44
C VAL A 360 -9.66 24.60 5.03
N ARG A 361 -8.51 24.02 4.71
CA ARG A 361 -8.40 22.60 4.33
C ARG A 361 -8.87 21.67 5.44
N LEU A 362 -8.51 21.93 6.69
CA LEU A 362 -8.99 21.14 7.83
C LEU A 362 -10.52 21.25 7.99
N ALA A 363 -11.11 22.43 7.77
CA ALA A 363 -12.56 22.61 7.82
C ALA A 363 -13.28 21.84 6.69
N GLU A 364 -12.72 21.86 5.48
CA GLU A 364 -13.22 21.08 4.34
C GLU A 364 -13.15 19.57 4.60
N LEU A 365 -12.04 19.08 5.15
CA LEU A 365 -11.85 17.68 5.53
C LEU A 365 -12.84 17.25 6.62
N ALA A 366 -13.04 18.06 7.65
CA ALA A 366 -14.02 17.80 8.69
C ALA A 366 -15.46 17.78 8.14
N ALA A 367 -15.76 18.70 7.21
CA ALA A 367 -17.07 18.74 6.54
C ALA A 367 -17.28 17.49 5.64
N ALA A 368 -16.26 17.10 4.87
CA ALA A 368 -16.30 15.89 4.04
C ALA A 368 -16.52 14.61 4.89
N CYS A 369 -15.83 14.48 6.02
CA CYS A 369 -16.05 13.38 6.96
C CYS A 369 -17.51 13.35 7.47
N ARG A 370 -18.05 14.49 7.90
CA ARG A 370 -19.44 14.59 8.35
C ARG A 370 -20.44 14.23 7.26
N ALA A 371 -20.22 14.71 6.03
CA ALA A 371 -21.06 14.40 4.87
C ALA A 371 -21.04 12.91 4.53
N ALA A 372 -19.89 12.24 4.72
CA ALA A 372 -19.74 10.79 4.52
C ALA A 372 -20.25 9.95 5.72
N GLY A 373 -20.72 10.57 6.80
CA GLY A 373 -21.14 9.87 8.03
C GLY A 373 -20.01 9.30 8.85
N LEU A 374 -18.77 9.86 8.69
CA LEU A 374 -17.56 9.40 9.34
C LEU A 374 -17.11 10.34 10.45
N ARG A 375 -16.37 9.79 11.43
CA ARG A 375 -15.56 10.56 12.35
C ARG A 375 -14.22 10.91 11.72
N SER A 376 -13.65 12.06 12.11
CA SER A 376 -12.34 12.53 11.65
C SER A 376 -11.28 12.35 12.73
N LEU A 377 -10.13 11.75 12.36
CA LEU A 377 -8.92 11.65 13.19
C LEU A 377 -7.76 12.28 12.41
N LEU A 378 -7.13 13.32 12.97
CA LEU A 378 -5.94 13.94 12.38
C LEU A 378 -4.66 13.36 13.01
N VAL A 379 -3.72 12.85 12.19
CA VAL A 379 -2.48 12.22 12.65
C VAL A 379 -1.37 12.21 11.59
N PRO A 380 -0.09 12.48 11.95
CA PRO A 380 0.37 12.95 13.26
C PRO A 380 0.16 14.45 13.44
N VAL A 381 -0.21 14.89 14.65
CA VAL A 381 -0.24 16.31 15.00
C VAL A 381 1.10 16.68 15.66
N ALA A 382 1.91 17.46 14.93
CA ALA A 382 3.30 17.73 15.31
C ALA A 382 3.45 18.88 16.32
N ASN A 383 2.50 19.82 16.38
CA ASN A 383 2.59 21.00 17.22
C ASN A 383 1.22 21.45 17.75
N ALA A 384 1.24 22.32 18.77
CA ALA A 384 0.03 22.83 19.41
C ALA A 384 -0.82 23.72 18.50
N VAL A 385 -0.21 24.43 17.57
CA VAL A 385 -0.92 25.30 16.61
C VAL A 385 -1.86 24.46 15.75
N LEU A 386 -1.33 23.38 15.15
CA LEU A 386 -2.13 22.46 14.34
C LEU A 386 -3.25 21.79 15.17
N ALA A 387 -3.01 21.52 16.47
CA ALA A 387 -4.05 20.97 17.35
C ALA A 387 -5.20 21.95 17.59
N GLU A 388 -4.92 23.25 17.78
CA GLU A 388 -5.95 24.29 17.94
C GLU A 388 -6.70 24.56 16.63
N GLU A 389 -6.00 24.58 15.50
CA GLU A 389 -6.61 24.70 14.19
C GLU A 389 -7.54 23.53 13.89
N ALA A 390 -7.12 22.29 14.19
CA ALA A 390 -7.95 21.10 14.06
C ALA A 390 -9.23 21.20 14.92
N ARG A 391 -9.12 21.75 16.14
CA ARG A 391 -10.25 21.98 17.02
C ARG A 391 -11.22 23.01 16.42
N ALA A 392 -10.69 24.16 15.96
CA ALA A 392 -11.47 25.22 15.36
C ALA A 392 -12.18 24.74 14.08
N ALA A 393 -11.52 23.91 13.28
CA ALA A 393 -12.07 23.30 12.06
C ALA A 393 -13.14 22.22 12.31
N GLY A 394 -13.28 21.75 13.55
CA GLY A 394 -14.29 20.76 13.92
C GLY A 394 -13.85 19.31 13.64
N ILE A 395 -12.56 19.01 13.63
CA ILE A 395 -12.01 17.66 13.68
C ILE A 395 -12.43 17.00 15.00
N ASP A 396 -12.79 15.71 14.96
CA ASP A 396 -13.29 15.02 16.17
C ASP A 396 -12.15 14.57 17.09
N TYR A 397 -11.05 14.03 16.52
CA TYR A 397 -9.95 13.41 17.24
C TYR A 397 -8.60 13.82 16.69
N ILE A 398 -7.59 13.84 17.56
CA ILE A 398 -6.19 14.05 17.19
C ILE A 398 -5.28 13.05 17.88
N ALA A 399 -4.14 12.75 17.24
CA ALA A 399 -3.05 12.00 17.85
C ALA A 399 -1.70 12.52 17.31
N GLY A 400 -0.77 12.80 18.20
CA GLY A 400 0.54 13.33 17.82
C GLY A 400 1.41 13.66 19.01
N ASP A 401 2.68 13.91 18.76
CA ASP A 401 3.66 14.20 19.83
C ASP A 401 3.38 15.56 20.50
N ALA A 402 2.71 16.48 19.79
CA ALA A 402 2.25 17.75 20.35
C ALA A 402 1.14 17.58 21.41
N CYS A 403 0.41 16.45 21.38
CA CYS A 403 -0.67 16.22 22.33
C CYS A 403 -0.16 15.58 23.60
N LEU A 404 0.45 14.43 23.46
CA LEU A 404 1.07 13.63 24.53
C LEU A 404 2.15 12.73 23.92
N PRO A 405 3.26 12.51 24.63
CA PRO A 405 4.32 11.61 24.15
C PRO A 405 3.79 10.17 24.04
N PRO A 406 4.37 9.37 23.14
CA PRO A 406 4.03 7.97 23.03
C PRO A 406 4.47 7.19 24.28
N LEU A 407 3.66 6.19 24.65
CA LEU A 407 3.87 5.35 25.82
C LEU A 407 4.34 3.95 25.40
N ARG A 408 5.08 3.26 26.26
CA ARG A 408 5.44 1.86 26.08
C ARG A 408 4.31 0.88 26.38
N ALA A 409 3.33 1.31 27.18
CA ALA A 409 2.12 0.55 27.45
C ALA A 409 0.90 1.48 27.41
N PRO A 410 -0.22 1.04 26.79
CA PRO A 410 -1.44 1.83 26.79
C PRO A 410 -2.14 1.78 28.15
N GLY A 411 -2.76 2.88 28.53
CA GLY A 411 -3.61 2.98 29.71
C GLY A 411 -5.09 2.84 29.36
N PRO A 412 -5.99 2.96 30.36
CA PRO A 412 -7.41 3.08 30.10
C PRO A 412 -7.76 4.45 29.49
N PRO A 413 -8.94 4.59 28.87
CA PRO A 413 -9.51 5.90 28.54
C PRO A 413 -9.54 6.80 29.78
N MET A 414 -9.13 8.07 29.63
CA MET A 414 -8.92 8.95 30.80
C MET A 414 -9.44 10.37 30.53
N ASP A 415 -10.21 10.89 31.46
CA ASP A 415 -10.62 12.31 31.45
C ASP A 415 -9.47 13.18 32.00
N LEU A 416 -8.89 13.99 31.14
CA LEU A 416 -7.75 14.86 31.49
C LEU A 416 -8.09 15.92 32.52
N ARG A 417 -9.36 16.35 32.63
CA ARG A 417 -9.79 17.29 33.71
C ARG A 417 -9.72 16.64 35.08
N LYS A 418 -10.06 15.34 35.14
CA LYS A 418 -9.97 14.59 36.41
C LYS A 418 -8.52 14.31 36.78
N ALA A 419 -7.70 13.98 35.79
CA ALA A 419 -6.27 13.73 36.00
C ALA A 419 -5.55 14.99 36.54
N ALA A 420 -5.81 16.17 35.96
CA ALA A 420 -5.21 17.44 36.38
C ALA A 420 -5.65 17.89 37.77
N ARG A 421 -6.73 17.35 38.34
CA ARG A 421 -7.17 17.64 39.74
C ARG A 421 -6.61 16.68 40.75
N ALA A 422 -5.99 15.59 40.32
CA ALA A 422 -5.43 14.55 41.19
C ALA A 422 -3.91 14.68 41.41
N THR A 423 -3.28 15.58 40.64
CA THR A 423 -1.87 16.04 40.82
C THR A 423 -1.83 17.36 41.54
#